data_0bddc0634479858475cafc561344bd90
#
_entry.id   0bddc0634479858475cafc561344bd90
#
_cell.length_a   1.000
_cell.length_b   1.000
_cell.length_c   1.000
_cell.angle_alpha   90.00
_cell.angle_beta   90.00
_cell.angle_gamma   90.00
#
_symmetry.space_group_name_H-M   'P 1'
#
loop_
_entity.id
_entity.type
_entity.pdbx_description
1 polymer ?
#
loop_
_entity_poly.entity_id
_entity_poly.type
_entity_poly.pdbx_seq_one_letter_code
_entity_poly.pdbx_strand_id
1 'polypeptide(L)'
;TITGFRITSTGMRECLDEVRKQSGWDDKFRKLPFGRGIGVGCGFFISGSGHPIHWDPENFPHAAVHLQCDMDGGVTVHTGAADIGQGSDTAVAQAVSEVLALPLDMIRIRSKESDTAPVDLGSYSSRVTFMNCNAAIRAAIEMREKVLKAAWEITGYHPDSLVLGDRRIYYKRDPAIGISWLEAVHKAQADTGSLISSGAYRTPPMGGVHKGAAAGLAPAYSFSAYVAEVEVDPETGFVRIIKAWAAHDCGKALNPLAVEGQIIGSCHMGMGQVLSEEMRYGRTGHLLNPDLLDYKIMSVHEMPEVVPIIVESNDPEGPFGAKEAGEGPLLPILPAVVNAIYDAIGVRINELPVSPDRLHSRIEKKCRKMKIDDPMDLPNPTFEPTPLQEKLSKRADEHTERDLQRDLLKDRSAYVNGVLFGFDPDLPLHEQSEGWRESVTPTPEDLADDSKRAARAWNH
;
A
#
# COMPACT_ATOMS: atom_id res chain seq x y z
N THR A 1 -8.60 10.07 -11.39
CA THR A 1 -9.13 11.00 -10.35
C THR A 1 -9.62 12.31 -10.96
N ILE A 2 -10.29 13.13 -10.18
CA ILE A 2 -10.72 14.50 -10.59
C ILE A 2 -9.52 15.40 -10.92
N THR A 3 -8.35 15.09 -10.37
CA THR A 3 -7.10 15.79 -10.60
C THR A 3 -6.27 15.18 -11.75
N GLY A 4 -6.82 14.18 -12.45
CA GLY A 4 -6.16 13.49 -13.54
C GLY A 4 -5.14 12.42 -13.12
N PHE A 5 -4.95 12.17 -11.82
CA PHE A 5 -4.06 11.11 -11.36
C PHE A 5 -4.62 9.73 -11.72
N ARG A 6 -3.74 8.85 -12.17
CA ARG A 6 -4.07 7.49 -12.52
C ARG A 6 -4.29 6.66 -11.24
N ILE A 7 -5.35 5.86 -11.22
CA ILE A 7 -5.57 4.79 -10.25
C ILE A 7 -5.63 3.50 -11.04
N THR A 8 -4.72 2.59 -10.78
CA THR A 8 -4.53 1.35 -11.54
C THR A 8 -5.38 0.22 -11.01
N SER A 9 -5.60 0.19 -9.69
CA SER A 9 -6.47 -0.78 -9.01
C SER A 9 -7.10 -0.17 -7.77
N THR A 10 -8.24 -0.70 -7.30
CA THR A 10 -8.89 -0.29 -6.06
C THR A 10 -9.71 -1.42 -5.47
N GLY A 11 -9.44 -1.76 -4.21
CA GLY A 11 -10.21 -2.71 -3.38
C GLY A 11 -11.03 -2.01 -2.29
N MET A 12 -11.34 -0.72 -2.42
CA MET A 12 -12.06 0.02 -1.38
C MET A 12 -13.44 -0.57 -1.08
N ARG A 13 -14.16 -1.01 -2.12
CA ARG A 13 -15.48 -1.62 -1.94
C ARG A 13 -15.38 -2.91 -1.16
N GLU A 14 -14.45 -3.77 -1.54
CA GLU A 14 -14.19 -5.06 -0.89
C GLU A 14 -13.76 -4.85 0.58
N CYS A 15 -12.92 -3.85 0.86
CA CYS A 15 -12.56 -3.47 2.22
C CYS A 15 -13.80 -3.08 3.04
N LEU A 16 -14.70 -2.25 2.49
CA LEU A 16 -15.92 -1.84 3.16
C LEU A 16 -16.89 -3.00 3.39
N ASP A 17 -17.08 -3.85 2.38
CA ASP A 17 -17.98 -4.99 2.47
C ASP A 17 -17.48 -6.01 3.52
N GLU A 18 -16.18 -6.29 3.55
CA GLU A 18 -15.58 -7.21 4.51
C GLU A 18 -15.64 -6.67 5.95
N VAL A 19 -15.29 -5.40 6.21
CA VAL A 19 -15.41 -4.87 7.58
C VAL A 19 -16.86 -4.77 8.03
N ARG A 20 -17.80 -4.44 7.14
CA ARG A 20 -19.23 -4.44 7.44
C ARG A 20 -19.72 -5.80 7.89
N LYS A 21 -19.38 -6.83 7.11
CA LYS A 21 -19.76 -8.23 7.36
C LYS A 21 -19.13 -8.77 8.66
N GLN A 22 -17.81 -8.64 8.80
CA GLN A 22 -17.09 -9.26 9.91
C GLN A 22 -17.32 -8.55 11.25
N SER A 23 -17.57 -7.23 11.24
CA SER A 23 -17.89 -6.48 12.44
C SER A 23 -19.32 -6.68 12.95
N GLY A 24 -20.22 -7.22 12.11
CA GLY A 24 -21.65 -7.24 12.40
C GLY A 24 -22.25 -5.83 12.40
N TRP A 25 -21.77 -4.95 11.53
CA TRP A 25 -22.16 -3.55 11.46
C TRP A 25 -23.66 -3.32 11.49
N ASP A 26 -24.42 -4.05 10.68
CA ASP A 26 -25.86 -3.87 10.53
C ASP A 26 -26.65 -4.18 11.82
N ASP A 27 -26.11 -5.03 12.70
CA ASP A 27 -26.72 -5.37 13.98
C ASP A 27 -26.28 -4.47 15.12
N LYS A 28 -25.19 -3.72 14.95
CA LYS A 28 -24.58 -2.90 16.00
C LYS A 28 -24.77 -1.40 15.81
N PHE A 29 -24.65 -0.90 14.60
CA PHE A 29 -24.68 0.53 14.33
C PHE A 29 -25.98 1.15 14.79
N ARG A 30 -25.89 2.08 15.75
CA ARG A 30 -27.04 2.75 16.43
C ARG A 30 -27.98 1.81 17.19
N LYS A 31 -27.55 0.60 17.48
CA LYS A 31 -28.32 -0.38 18.23
C LYS A 31 -27.61 -0.81 19.51
N LEU A 32 -26.38 -0.40 19.69
CA LEU A 32 -25.64 -0.62 20.93
C LEU A 32 -26.19 0.22 22.08
N PRO A 33 -26.06 -0.23 23.33
CA PRO A 33 -26.49 0.56 24.47
C PRO A 33 -25.67 1.86 24.59
N PHE A 34 -26.24 2.86 25.28
CA PHE A 34 -25.54 4.13 25.55
C PHE A 34 -24.16 3.86 26.18
N GLY A 35 -23.17 4.65 25.77
CA GLY A 35 -21.78 4.45 26.14
C GLY A 35 -21.03 3.44 25.24
N ARG A 36 -21.73 2.67 24.42
CA ARG A 36 -21.09 1.81 23.41
C ARG A 36 -21.43 2.24 22.01
N GLY A 37 -20.44 2.20 21.13
CA GLY A 37 -20.63 2.63 19.75
C GLY A 37 -19.68 1.94 18.78
N ILE A 38 -20.07 1.98 17.52
CA ILE A 38 -19.29 1.43 16.41
C ILE A 38 -19.12 2.50 15.33
N GLY A 39 -17.92 2.61 14.76
CA GLY A 39 -17.61 3.63 13.77
C GLY A 39 -16.75 3.08 12.64
N VAL A 40 -16.93 3.64 11.45
CA VAL A 40 -16.14 3.31 10.25
C VAL A 40 -15.24 4.46 9.87
N GLY A 41 -14.03 4.13 9.42
CA GLY A 41 -13.09 5.05 8.80
C GLY A 41 -12.53 4.47 7.51
N CYS A 42 -12.22 5.33 6.55
CA CYS A 42 -11.63 4.95 5.27
C CYS A 42 -10.38 5.78 5.02
N GLY A 43 -9.46 5.21 4.27
CA GLY A 43 -8.24 5.88 3.86
C GLY A 43 -7.69 5.33 2.54
N PHE A 44 -6.80 6.06 1.94
CA PHE A 44 -5.97 5.60 0.83
C PHE A 44 -4.57 6.15 1.00
N PHE A 45 -3.58 5.44 0.49
CA PHE A 45 -2.19 5.85 0.60
C PHE A 45 -1.41 5.53 -0.68
N ILE A 46 -0.28 6.19 -0.85
CA ILE A 46 0.61 6.02 -2.00
C ILE A 46 1.49 4.78 -1.82
N SER A 47 1.67 4.00 -2.88
CA SER A 47 2.65 2.90 -2.91
C SER A 47 4.01 3.40 -3.39
N GLY A 48 4.63 4.25 -2.58
CA GLY A 48 5.82 4.99 -2.88
C GLY A 48 5.57 6.34 -3.57
N SER A 49 6.39 7.34 -3.24
CA SER A 49 6.35 8.64 -3.91
C SER A 49 6.83 8.52 -5.35
N GLY A 50 6.08 9.09 -6.27
CA GLY A 50 6.44 9.12 -7.68
C GLY A 50 7.57 10.09 -8.04
N HIS A 51 7.87 11.01 -7.13
CA HIS A 51 9.03 11.89 -7.24
C HIS A 51 9.98 11.62 -6.08
N PRO A 52 11.28 11.36 -6.35
CA PRO A 52 12.29 11.29 -5.31
C PRO A 52 12.36 12.64 -4.58
N ILE A 53 12.30 12.61 -3.26
CA ILE A 53 12.25 13.84 -2.45
C ILE A 53 13.53 14.68 -2.59
N HIS A 54 14.66 14.06 -2.94
CA HIS A 54 15.99 14.69 -2.89
C HIS A 54 16.78 14.63 -4.20
N TRP A 55 16.25 14.04 -5.27
CA TRP A 55 16.97 13.81 -6.51
C TRP A 55 16.15 14.19 -7.73
N ASP A 56 16.83 14.54 -8.81
CA ASP A 56 16.19 14.75 -10.10
C ASP A 56 15.55 13.45 -10.59
N PRO A 57 14.20 13.40 -10.72
CA PRO A 57 13.49 12.17 -11.08
C PRO A 57 13.81 11.67 -12.50
N GLU A 58 14.34 12.53 -13.37
CA GLU A 58 14.65 12.15 -14.75
C GLU A 58 15.98 11.36 -14.83
N ASN A 59 16.89 11.56 -13.87
CA ASN A 59 18.24 11.05 -13.96
C ASN A 59 18.51 9.82 -13.09
N PHE A 60 17.77 9.60 -11.99
CA PHE A 60 18.04 8.51 -11.07
C PHE A 60 16.88 7.52 -10.97
N PRO A 61 17.17 6.21 -10.86
CA PRO A 61 16.14 5.22 -10.55
C PRO A 61 15.64 5.41 -9.11
N HIS A 62 14.38 5.04 -8.87
CA HIS A 62 13.78 5.05 -7.53
C HIS A 62 14.30 3.91 -6.66
N ALA A 63 14.70 2.80 -7.26
CA ALA A 63 15.31 1.67 -6.60
C ALA A 63 16.26 0.95 -7.57
N ALA A 64 17.32 0.36 -7.04
CA ALA A 64 18.21 -0.52 -7.77
C ALA A 64 18.54 -1.75 -6.94
N VAL A 65 18.74 -2.88 -7.62
CA VAL A 65 19.11 -4.17 -7.01
C VAL A 65 20.16 -4.82 -7.88
N HIS A 66 21.21 -5.36 -7.25
CA HIS A 66 22.21 -6.19 -7.92
C HIS A 66 22.10 -7.62 -7.41
N LEU A 67 22.21 -8.58 -8.31
CA LEU A 67 22.27 -10.01 -7.99
C LEU A 67 23.65 -10.53 -8.35
N GLN A 68 24.21 -11.34 -7.47
CA GLN A 68 25.41 -12.12 -7.70
C GLN A 68 25.07 -13.58 -7.45
N CYS A 69 25.33 -14.45 -8.42
CA CYS A 69 25.23 -15.88 -8.22
C CYS A 69 26.60 -16.42 -7.82
N ASP A 70 26.67 -17.12 -6.69
CA ASP A 70 27.88 -17.67 -6.12
C ASP A 70 28.21 -19.07 -6.68
N MET A 71 29.40 -19.57 -6.40
CA MET A 71 29.89 -20.89 -6.92
C MET A 71 29.07 -22.07 -6.40
N ASP A 72 28.36 -21.91 -5.28
CA ASP A 72 27.44 -22.93 -4.75
C ASP A 72 26.03 -22.88 -5.40
N GLY A 73 25.80 -21.95 -6.34
CA GLY A 73 24.54 -21.72 -6.99
C GLY A 73 23.58 -20.85 -6.19
N GLY A 74 23.97 -20.42 -4.99
CA GLY A 74 23.20 -19.44 -4.21
C GLY A 74 23.22 -18.05 -4.84
N VAL A 75 22.17 -17.27 -4.62
CA VAL A 75 22.05 -15.91 -5.17
C VAL A 75 22.08 -14.89 -4.04
N THR A 76 23.10 -14.05 -4.06
CA THR A 76 23.24 -12.91 -3.15
C THR A 76 22.60 -11.68 -3.78
N VAL A 77 21.68 -11.06 -3.06
CA VAL A 77 20.92 -9.85 -3.45
C VAL A 77 21.51 -8.67 -2.71
N HIS A 78 22.07 -7.71 -3.44
CA HIS A 78 22.53 -6.44 -2.90
C HIS A 78 21.45 -5.37 -3.14
N THR A 79 20.96 -4.78 -2.08
CA THR A 79 19.92 -3.72 -2.10
C THR A 79 20.26 -2.65 -1.09
N GLY A 80 19.98 -1.38 -1.41
CA GLY A 80 20.06 -0.25 -0.48
C GLY A 80 18.81 -0.07 0.38
N ALA A 81 17.76 -0.85 0.15
CA ALA A 81 16.53 -0.79 0.95
C ALA A 81 16.80 -1.26 2.39
N ALA A 82 16.47 -0.43 3.36
CA ALA A 82 16.63 -0.77 4.77
C ALA A 82 15.42 -1.57 5.29
N ASP A 83 15.67 -2.76 5.80
CA ASP A 83 14.70 -3.47 6.63
C ASP A 83 14.72 -2.85 8.03
N ILE A 84 13.61 -2.21 8.40
CA ILE A 84 13.38 -1.55 9.70
C ILE A 84 12.42 -2.34 10.59
N GLY A 85 12.23 -3.62 10.29
CA GLY A 85 11.32 -4.53 10.97
C GLY A 85 10.04 -4.85 10.19
N GLN A 86 9.84 -4.22 9.01
CA GLN A 86 8.66 -4.43 8.17
C GLN A 86 8.76 -5.69 7.27
N GLY A 87 9.90 -6.39 7.27
CA GLY A 87 10.08 -7.64 6.51
C GLY A 87 10.41 -7.45 5.02
N SER A 88 10.95 -6.30 4.63
CA SER A 88 11.30 -6.01 3.24
C SER A 88 12.37 -6.93 2.67
N ASP A 89 13.36 -7.35 3.47
CA ASP A 89 14.40 -8.31 3.06
C ASP A 89 13.74 -9.62 2.59
N THR A 90 12.75 -10.11 3.35
CA THR A 90 12.00 -11.31 2.98
C THR A 90 11.19 -11.11 1.69
N ALA A 91 10.51 -9.98 1.53
CA ALA A 91 9.71 -9.70 0.33
C ALA A 91 10.59 -9.64 -0.93
N VAL A 92 11.76 -9.00 -0.85
CA VAL A 92 12.74 -8.96 -1.95
C VAL A 92 13.30 -10.36 -2.27
N ALA A 93 13.60 -11.15 -1.23
CA ALA A 93 14.05 -12.53 -1.42
C ALA A 93 12.99 -13.38 -2.12
N GLN A 94 11.71 -13.26 -1.71
CA GLN A 94 10.59 -13.95 -2.35
C GLN A 94 10.43 -13.56 -3.82
N ALA A 95 10.59 -12.27 -4.14
CA ALA A 95 10.50 -11.79 -5.52
C ALA A 95 11.59 -12.39 -6.42
N VAL A 96 12.82 -12.49 -5.93
CA VAL A 96 13.93 -13.14 -6.66
C VAL A 96 13.71 -14.64 -6.79
N SER A 97 13.31 -15.30 -5.68
CA SER A 97 13.02 -16.72 -5.61
C SER A 97 11.96 -17.12 -6.65
N GLU A 98 10.88 -16.37 -6.78
CA GLU A 98 9.81 -16.64 -7.73
C GLU A 98 10.28 -16.59 -9.19
N VAL A 99 11.05 -15.54 -9.55
CA VAL A 99 11.54 -15.38 -10.93
C VAL A 99 12.55 -16.44 -11.31
N LEU A 100 13.44 -16.80 -10.38
CA LEU A 100 14.50 -17.80 -10.61
C LEU A 100 14.02 -19.24 -10.36
N ALA A 101 12.82 -19.42 -9.81
CA ALA A 101 12.27 -20.70 -9.37
C ALA A 101 13.25 -21.46 -8.44
N LEU A 102 13.89 -20.73 -7.53
CA LEU A 102 14.80 -21.23 -6.53
C LEU A 102 14.16 -21.17 -5.14
N PRO A 103 14.43 -22.14 -4.26
CA PRO A 103 13.96 -22.05 -2.89
C PRO A 103 14.60 -20.87 -2.13
N LEU A 104 13.89 -20.31 -1.15
CA LEU A 104 14.32 -19.13 -0.40
C LEU A 104 15.65 -19.32 0.34
N ASP A 105 15.99 -20.54 0.73
CA ASP A 105 17.26 -20.86 1.39
C ASP A 105 18.49 -20.64 0.49
N MET A 106 18.29 -20.54 -0.82
CA MET A 106 19.33 -20.18 -1.78
C MET A 106 19.46 -18.67 -2.02
N ILE A 107 18.57 -17.85 -1.47
CA ILE A 107 18.58 -16.39 -1.66
C ILE A 107 19.13 -15.73 -0.39
N ARG A 108 20.19 -14.95 -0.52
CA ARG A 108 20.87 -14.24 0.58
C ARG A 108 20.69 -12.73 0.38
N ILE A 109 20.19 -12.01 1.38
CA ILE A 109 20.02 -10.56 1.29
C ILE A 109 21.19 -9.83 1.95
N ARG A 110 21.73 -8.82 1.26
CA ARG A 110 22.73 -7.87 1.72
C ARG A 110 22.15 -6.45 1.60
N SER A 111 21.52 -5.99 2.66
CA SER A 111 20.80 -4.70 2.70
C SER A 111 21.44 -3.64 3.62
N LYS A 112 22.53 -4.01 4.34
CA LYS A 112 23.08 -3.18 5.43
C LYS A 112 24.47 -2.62 5.16
N GLU A 113 25.01 -2.84 3.96
CA GLU A 113 26.39 -2.54 3.60
C GLU A 113 26.41 -1.38 2.58
N SER A 114 26.57 -0.15 3.06
CA SER A 114 26.47 1.07 2.22
C SER A 114 27.57 1.19 1.17
N ASP A 115 28.68 0.46 1.31
CA ASP A 115 29.79 0.43 0.38
C ASP A 115 29.59 -0.56 -0.79
N THR A 116 28.69 -1.53 -0.63
CA THR A 116 28.38 -2.54 -1.67
C THR A 116 26.94 -2.43 -2.20
N ALA A 117 26.05 -1.80 -1.45
CA ALA A 117 24.67 -1.65 -1.85
C ALA A 117 24.50 -0.61 -2.97
N PRO A 118 23.62 -0.87 -3.96
CA PRO A 118 23.24 0.14 -4.92
C PRO A 118 22.45 1.28 -4.23
N VAL A 119 22.44 2.44 -4.88
CA VAL A 119 21.72 3.60 -4.38
C VAL A 119 20.23 3.27 -4.16
N ASP A 120 19.74 3.59 -2.96
CA ASP A 120 18.33 3.57 -2.60
C ASP A 120 17.96 4.85 -1.86
N LEU A 121 16.72 5.28 -1.99
CA LEU A 121 16.25 6.56 -1.42
C LEU A 121 15.68 6.42 -0.01
N GLY A 122 15.67 5.21 0.55
CA GLY A 122 15.18 4.91 1.90
C GLY A 122 13.78 4.32 1.95
N SER A 123 13.42 3.82 3.15
CA SER A 123 12.15 3.14 3.41
C SER A 123 11.06 4.12 3.83
N TYR A 124 10.67 5.05 2.97
CA TYR A 124 9.61 6.04 3.19
C TYR A 124 8.46 5.86 2.19
N SER A 125 7.31 6.47 2.46
CA SER A 125 6.11 6.39 1.59
C SER A 125 5.74 4.95 1.24
N SER A 126 6.05 4.02 2.11
CA SER A 126 5.76 2.57 1.98
C SER A 126 6.17 1.99 0.63
N ARG A 127 7.34 2.41 0.12
CA ARG A 127 7.79 2.16 -1.27
C ARG A 127 8.52 0.86 -1.49
N VAL A 128 9.10 0.25 -0.44
CA VAL A 128 10.11 -0.80 -0.61
C VAL A 128 9.55 -2.01 -1.34
N THR A 129 8.45 -2.60 -0.89
CA THR A 129 7.84 -3.74 -1.58
C THR A 129 7.55 -3.41 -3.04
N PHE A 130 6.95 -2.26 -3.31
CA PHE A 130 6.57 -1.88 -4.67
C PHE A 130 7.79 -1.65 -5.58
N MET A 131 8.73 -0.81 -5.15
CA MET A 131 9.83 -0.36 -6.00
C MET A 131 11.02 -1.30 -6.02
N ASN A 132 11.45 -1.80 -4.85
CA ASN A 132 12.60 -2.68 -4.78
C ASN A 132 12.29 -4.09 -5.29
N CYS A 133 11.09 -4.64 -5.05
CA CYS A 133 10.75 -5.92 -5.65
C CYS A 133 10.64 -5.82 -7.18
N ASN A 134 10.12 -4.71 -7.74
CA ASN A 134 10.15 -4.50 -9.19
C ASN A 134 11.59 -4.42 -9.74
N ALA A 135 12.51 -3.75 -9.03
CA ALA A 135 13.93 -3.72 -9.40
C ALA A 135 14.55 -5.12 -9.30
N ALA A 136 14.25 -5.85 -8.23
CA ALA A 136 14.72 -7.23 -8.02
C ALA A 136 14.22 -8.21 -9.09
N ILE A 137 12.94 -8.10 -9.49
CA ILE A 137 12.37 -8.88 -10.59
C ILE A 137 13.15 -8.65 -11.89
N ARG A 138 13.46 -7.39 -12.23
CA ARG A 138 14.24 -7.07 -13.44
C ARG A 138 15.64 -7.65 -13.39
N ALA A 139 16.33 -7.55 -12.24
CA ALA A 139 17.63 -8.15 -12.05
C ALA A 139 17.57 -9.68 -12.15
N ALA A 140 16.53 -10.30 -11.59
CA ALA A 140 16.34 -11.74 -11.64
C ALA A 140 15.99 -12.24 -13.05
N ILE A 141 15.24 -11.48 -13.85
CA ILE A 141 14.98 -11.78 -15.27
C ILE A 141 16.29 -11.78 -16.04
N GLU A 142 17.13 -10.76 -15.89
CA GLU A 142 18.44 -10.71 -16.55
C GLU A 142 19.34 -11.90 -16.14
N MET A 143 19.36 -12.26 -14.86
CA MET A 143 20.11 -13.44 -14.39
C MET A 143 19.56 -14.73 -14.98
N ARG A 144 18.24 -14.88 -15.00
CA ARG A 144 17.57 -16.03 -15.61
C ARG A 144 17.93 -16.19 -17.09
N GLU A 145 17.95 -15.11 -17.86
CA GLU A 145 18.35 -15.13 -19.27
C GLU A 145 19.78 -15.61 -19.46
N LYS A 146 20.71 -15.14 -18.63
CA LYS A 146 22.12 -15.58 -18.65
C LYS A 146 22.25 -17.07 -18.36
N VAL A 147 21.53 -17.56 -17.35
CA VAL A 147 21.58 -18.98 -16.98
C VAL A 147 20.89 -19.86 -18.03
N LEU A 148 19.75 -19.43 -18.58
CA LEU A 148 19.08 -20.16 -19.66
C LEU A 148 19.93 -20.23 -20.92
N LYS A 149 20.70 -19.18 -21.24
CA LYS A 149 21.67 -19.20 -22.34
C LYS A 149 22.75 -20.26 -22.12
N ALA A 150 23.34 -20.32 -20.93
CA ALA A 150 24.32 -21.34 -20.58
C ALA A 150 23.71 -22.76 -20.65
N ALA A 151 22.49 -22.93 -20.17
CA ALA A 151 21.78 -24.21 -20.27
C ALA A 151 21.52 -24.62 -21.72
N TRP A 152 21.20 -23.67 -22.61
CA TRP A 152 21.07 -23.93 -24.04
C TRP A 152 22.38 -24.45 -24.64
N GLU A 153 23.50 -23.84 -24.31
CA GLU A 153 24.82 -24.29 -24.80
C GLU A 153 25.20 -25.71 -24.33
N ILE A 154 24.71 -26.13 -23.16
CA ILE A 154 24.91 -27.50 -22.66
C ILE A 154 23.95 -28.49 -23.31
N THR A 155 22.67 -28.12 -23.37
CA THR A 155 21.60 -29.07 -23.71
C THR A 155 21.23 -29.08 -25.18
N GLY A 156 21.55 -28.01 -25.93
CA GLY A 156 21.11 -27.78 -27.30
C GLY A 156 19.64 -27.34 -27.44
N TYR A 157 18.87 -27.21 -26.34
CA TYR A 157 17.48 -26.74 -26.37
C TYR A 157 17.40 -25.23 -26.22
N HIS A 158 16.66 -24.58 -27.13
CA HIS A 158 16.45 -23.12 -27.09
C HIS A 158 15.86 -22.66 -25.75
N PRO A 159 16.24 -21.48 -25.19
CA PRO A 159 15.75 -20.97 -23.93
C PRO A 159 14.22 -20.98 -23.75
N ASP A 160 13.46 -20.63 -24.79
CA ASP A 160 12.00 -20.64 -24.77
C ASP A 160 11.37 -22.03 -24.54
N SER A 161 12.12 -23.07 -24.80
CA SER A 161 11.70 -24.45 -24.57
C SER A 161 12.16 -25.02 -23.21
N LEU A 162 12.90 -24.23 -22.44
CA LEU A 162 13.39 -24.59 -21.12
C LEU A 162 12.55 -23.97 -20.00
N VAL A 163 12.49 -24.64 -18.87
CA VAL A 163 11.81 -24.20 -17.65
C VAL A 163 12.76 -24.33 -16.47
N LEU A 164 12.75 -23.32 -15.58
CA LEU A 164 13.39 -23.39 -14.28
C LEU A 164 12.40 -23.96 -13.25
N GLY A 165 12.87 -24.82 -12.40
CA GLY A 165 12.07 -25.35 -11.29
C GLY A 165 12.85 -26.35 -10.46
N ASP A 166 12.68 -26.31 -9.15
CA ASP A 166 13.26 -27.25 -8.20
C ASP A 166 14.80 -27.46 -8.38
N ARG A 167 15.55 -26.34 -8.45
CA ARG A 167 17.01 -26.32 -8.65
C ARG A 167 17.47 -27.01 -9.94
N ARG A 168 16.57 -27.09 -10.93
CA ARG A 168 16.84 -27.69 -12.25
C ARG A 168 16.38 -26.80 -13.38
N ILE A 169 16.95 -27.05 -14.57
CA ILE A 169 16.52 -26.48 -15.83
C ILE A 169 16.20 -27.66 -16.75
N TYR A 170 14.96 -27.74 -17.18
CA TYR A 170 14.48 -28.90 -17.92
C TYR A 170 13.67 -28.51 -19.15
N TYR A 171 13.56 -29.44 -20.11
CA TYR A 171 12.81 -29.26 -21.33
C TYR A 171 11.30 -29.34 -21.06
N LYS A 172 10.54 -28.33 -21.51
CA LYS A 172 9.09 -28.20 -21.26
C LYS A 172 8.28 -29.44 -21.61
N ARG A 173 8.64 -30.12 -22.73
CA ARG A 173 7.87 -31.27 -23.24
C ARG A 173 8.28 -32.59 -22.61
N ASP A 174 9.47 -32.64 -22.01
CA ASP A 174 9.96 -33.83 -21.30
C ASP A 174 10.82 -33.39 -20.09
N PRO A 175 10.23 -33.31 -18.90
CA PRO A 175 10.94 -32.89 -17.68
C PRO A 175 12.06 -33.83 -17.24
N ALA A 176 12.16 -35.06 -17.81
CA ALA A 176 13.27 -35.96 -17.54
C ALA A 176 14.59 -35.45 -18.18
N ILE A 177 14.45 -34.69 -19.28
CA ILE A 177 15.58 -34.09 -19.97
C ILE A 177 15.89 -32.73 -19.31
N GLY A 178 17.07 -32.56 -18.77
CA GLY A 178 17.51 -31.29 -18.17
C GLY A 178 18.83 -31.43 -17.42
N ILE A 179 19.26 -30.30 -16.89
CA ILE A 179 20.49 -30.17 -16.10
C ILE A 179 20.16 -29.57 -14.74
N SER A 180 21.11 -29.66 -13.80
CA SER A 180 20.98 -28.94 -12.55
C SER A 180 21.17 -27.41 -12.75
N TRP A 181 20.56 -26.62 -11.88
CA TRP A 181 20.81 -25.18 -11.78
C TRP A 181 22.33 -24.90 -11.66
N LEU A 182 23.03 -25.67 -10.82
CA LEU A 182 24.46 -25.51 -10.55
C LEU A 182 25.33 -25.72 -11.80
N GLU A 183 25.02 -26.73 -12.63
CA GLU A 183 25.76 -26.97 -13.89
C GLU A 183 25.60 -25.75 -14.83
N ALA A 184 24.41 -25.19 -14.97
CA ALA A 184 24.20 -24.02 -15.81
C ALA A 184 24.92 -22.78 -15.24
N VAL A 185 24.91 -22.60 -13.91
CA VAL A 185 25.65 -21.52 -13.23
C VAL A 185 27.13 -21.63 -13.47
N HIS A 186 27.74 -22.82 -13.28
CA HIS A 186 29.17 -23.02 -13.53
C HIS A 186 29.53 -22.75 -14.97
N LYS A 187 28.71 -23.16 -15.93
CA LYS A 187 28.92 -22.84 -17.35
C LYS A 187 28.85 -21.32 -17.60
N ALA A 188 27.84 -20.64 -17.07
CA ALA A 188 27.74 -19.19 -17.21
C ALA A 188 28.94 -18.45 -16.59
N GLN A 189 29.44 -18.90 -15.44
CA GLN A 189 30.61 -18.33 -14.79
C GLN A 189 31.90 -18.64 -15.55
N ALA A 190 32.03 -19.82 -16.13
CA ALA A 190 33.18 -20.17 -16.97
C ALA A 190 33.29 -19.24 -18.20
N ASP A 191 32.17 -18.82 -18.76
CA ASP A 191 32.14 -17.93 -19.91
C ASP A 191 32.37 -16.45 -19.57
N THR A 192 31.93 -15.99 -18.38
CA THR A 192 31.92 -14.56 -18.02
C THR A 192 32.79 -14.18 -16.83
N GLY A 193 33.39 -15.14 -16.13
CA GLY A 193 34.14 -14.95 -14.91
C GLY A 193 33.26 -14.82 -13.65
N SER A 194 32.25 -13.98 -13.68
CA SER A 194 31.28 -13.86 -12.59
C SER A 194 29.88 -13.68 -13.16
N LEU A 195 28.92 -14.31 -12.49
CA LEU A 195 27.49 -14.21 -12.88
C LEU A 195 26.81 -13.13 -12.04
N ILE A 196 26.69 -11.93 -12.60
CA ILE A 196 26.09 -10.74 -11.98
C ILE A 196 25.00 -10.23 -12.89
N SER A 197 23.93 -9.69 -12.30
CA SER A 197 22.87 -8.97 -12.99
C SER A 197 22.41 -7.74 -12.19
N SER A 198 21.74 -6.82 -12.84
CA SER A 198 21.23 -5.61 -12.19
C SER A 198 19.86 -5.24 -12.71
N GLY A 199 19.05 -4.68 -11.82
CA GLY A 199 17.74 -4.15 -12.16
C GLY A 199 17.50 -2.82 -11.49
N ALA A 200 16.80 -1.94 -12.17
CA ALA A 200 16.42 -0.65 -11.64
C ALA A 200 14.94 -0.38 -11.90
N TYR A 201 14.28 0.29 -10.96
CA TYR A 201 12.89 0.72 -11.10
C TYR A 201 12.82 2.24 -11.26
N ARG A 202 12.06 2.66 -12.25
CA ARG A 202 11.62 4.05 -12.44
C ARG A 202 10.11 4.05 -12.50
N THR A 203 9.47 5.04 -11.88
CA THR A 203 8.03 5.17 -11.97
C THR A 203 7.62 5.50 -13.40
N PRO A 204 6.52 4.89 -13.89
CA PRO A 204 5.96 5.27 -15.17
C PRO A 204 5.38 6.69 -15.12
N PRO A 205 5.06 7.32 -16.27
CA PRO A 205 4.31 8.56 -16.29
C PRO A 205 2.98 8.42 -15.56
N MET A 206 2.76 9.25 -14.54
CA MET A 206 1.61 9.08 -13.62
C MET A 206 0.40 9.94 -13.99
N GLY A 207 0.51 10.72 -15.05
CA GLY A 207 -0.54 11.64 -15.49
C GLY A 207 -0.85 12.73 -14.43
N GLY A 208 -1.81 13.56 -14.76
CA GLY A 208 -2.29 14.62 -13.87
C GLY A 208 -1.34 15.81 -13.76
N VAL A 209 -1.88 16.98 -13.98
CA VAL A 209 -1.24 18.25 -13.62
C VAL A 209 -2.19 18.92 -12.64
N HIS A 210 -1.83 18.98 -11.38
CA HIS A 210 -2.63 19.70 -10.40
C HIS A 210 -1.76 20.71 -9.66
N LYS A 211 -2.25 21.92 -9.59
CA LYS A 211 -1.64 23.04 -8.88
C LYS A 211 -1.41 22.66 -7.40
N GLY A 212 -0.16 22.49 -7.01
CA GLY A 212 0.22 22.18 -5.65
C GLY A 212 0.15 20.69 -5.25
N ALA A 213 -0.15 19.77 -6.15
CA ALA A 213 -0.26 18.35 -5.85
C ALA A 213 0.99 17.54 -6.28
N ALA A 214 2.17 18.04 -6.01
CA ALA A 214 3.39 17.24 -6.16
C ALA A 214 3.45 16.09 -5.13
N ALA A 215 2.85 16.28 -3.95
CA ALA A 215 2.64 15.22 -2.97
C ALA A 215 1.40 14.40 -3.32
N GLY A 216 1.53 13.09 -3.42
CA GLY A 216 0.43 12.17 -3.73
C GLY A 216 0.47 11.56 -5.14
N LEU A 217 1.44 11.95 -5.98
CA LEU A 217 1.75 11.21 -7.19
C LEU A 217 2.41 9.88 -6.83
N ALA A 218 1.79 8.78 -7.23
CA ALA A 218 2.30 7.44 -7.01
C ALA A 218 1.94 6.51 -8.18
N PRO A 219 2.76 5.48 -8.44
CA PRO A 219 2.46 4.50 -9.48
C PRO A 219 1.21 3.70 -9.15
N ALA A 220 0.92 3.46 -7.87
CA ALA A 220 -0.26 2.78 -7.36
C ALA A 220 -0.72 3.37 -6.03
N TYR A 221 -1.95 3.06 -5.63
CA TYR A 221 -2.56 3.48 -4.37
C TYR A 221 -3.16 2.27 -3.65
N SER A 222 -2.89 2.16 -2.36
CA SER A 222 -3.61 1.24 -1.47
C SER A 222 -4.89 1.87 -0.94
N PHE A 223 -5.82 1.03 -0.50
CA PHE A 223 -7.09 1.46 0.07
C PHE A 223 -7.38 0.68 1.34
N SER A 224 -7.98 1.35 2.32
CA SER A 224 -8.27 0.74 3.61
C SER A 224 -9.62 1.19 4.14
N ALA A 225 -10.34 0.29 4.78
CA ALA A 225 -11.55 0.58 5.51
C ALA A 225 -11.54 -0.18 6.83
N TYR A 226 -11.71 0.54 7.94
CA TYR A 226 -11.67 -0.02 9.28
C TYR A 226 -12.95 0.25 10.03
N VAL A 227 -13.32 -0.69 10.88
CA VAL A 227 -14.39 -0.53 11.85
C VAL A 227 -13.82 -0.67 13.25
N ALA A 228 -14.17 0.26 14.14
CA ALA A 228 -13.82 0.20 15.56
C ALA A 228 -15.10 0.14 16.39
N GLU A 229 -15.13 -0.72 17.40
CA GLU A 229 -16.13 -0.75 18.46
C GLU A 229 -15.49 -0.20 19.73
N VAL A 230 -16.17 0.77 20.37
CA VAL A 230 -15.66 1.43 21.59
C VAL A 230 -16.67 1.39 22.72
N GLU A 231 -16.16 1.52 23.93
CA GLU A 231 -16.89 1.83 25.13
C GLU A 231 -16.38 3.15 25.71
N VAL A 232 -17.28 4.05 26.00
CA VAL A 232 -17.01 5.37 26.57
C VAL A 232 -17.64 5.47 27.95
N ASP A 233 -16.86 5.82 28.93
CA ASP A 233 -17.36 6.24 30.23
C ASP A 233 -17.66 7.73 30.19
N PRO A 234 -18.93 8.14 30.23
CA PRO A 234 -19.29 9.54 30.11
C PRO A 234 -19.01 10.36 31.38
N GLU A 235 -18.84 9.72 32.54
CA GLU A 235 -18.48 10.40 33.79
C GLU A 235 -17.01 10.84 33.84
N THR A 236 -16.14 10.02 33.27
CA THR A 236 -14.69 10.27 33.28
C THR A 236 -14.13 10.74 31.94
N GLY A 237 -14.85 10.50 30.86
CA GLY A 237 -14.36 10.69 29.48
C GLY A 237 -13.38 9.61 29.02
N PHE A 238 -13.21 8.52 29.77
CA PHE A 238 -12.34 7.41 29.38
C PHE A 238 -12.93 6.64 28.20
N VAL A 239 -12.09 6.31 27.21
CA VAL A 239 -12.46 5.54 26.02
C VAL A 239 -11.67 4.25 26.00
N ARG A 240 -12.36 3.13 25.88
CA ARG A 240 -11.78 1.83 25.65
C ARG A 240 -12.17 1.32 24.27
N ILE A 241 -11.20 1.00 23.44
CA ILE A 241 -11.45 0.29 22.19
C ILE A 241 -11.67 -1.19 22.51
N ILE A 242 -12.80 -1.72 22.13
CA ILE A 242 -13.19 -3.12 22.42
C ILE A 242 -12.61 -4.05 21.39
N LYS A 243 -12.77 -3.69 20.09
CA LYS A 243 -12.31 -4.49 18.95
C LYS A 243 -12.19 -3.63 17.71
N ALA A 244 -11.27 -3.99 16.82
CA ALA A 244 -11.14 -3.37 15.51
C ALA A 244 -11.13 -4.43 14.40
N TRP A 245 -11.75 -4.12 13.28
CA TRP A 245 -11.69 -4.88 12.04
C TRP A 245 -11.03 -4.01 11.00
N ALA A 246 -9.93 -4.48 10.44
CA ALA A 246 -8.99 -3.69 9.69
C ALA A 246 -8.76 -4.28 8.29
N ALA A 247 -9.54 -3.85 7.31
CA ALA A 247 -9.38 -4.29 5.92
C ALA A 247 -8.45 -3.37 5.14
N HIS A 248 -7.43 -3.96 4.53
CA HIS A 248 -6.44 -3.25 3.73
C HIS A 248 -6.21 -3.94 2.38
N ASP A 249 -6.31 -3.17 1.32
CA ASP A 249 -6.01 -3.55 -0.04
C ASP A 249 -4.51 -3.36 -0.33
N CYS A 250 -3.76 -4.43 -0.17
CA CYS A 250 -2.32 -4.48 -0.46
C CYS A 250 -2.00 -4.97 -1.89
N GLY A 251 -3.00 -5.01 -2.78
CA GLY A 251 -2.85 -5.54 -4.15
C GLY A 251 -2.72 -7.04 -4.17
N LYS A 252 -1.53 -7.57 -3.90
CA LYS A 252 -1.22 -8.99 -3.66
C LYS A 252 -0.35 -9.11 -2.42
N ALA A 253 -0.75 -9.93 -1.48
CA ALA A 253 0.06 -10.21 -0.29
C ALA A 253 1.19 -11.19 -0.64
N LEU A 254 2.41 -10.68 -0.85
CA LEU A 254 3.58 -11.52 -1.10
C LEU A 254 3.94 -12.36 0.13
N ASN A 255 3.74 -11.79 1.31
CA ASN A 255 3.89 -12.46 2.59
C ASN A 255 2.67 -12.12 3.47
N PRO A 256 1.59 -12.93 3.47
CA PRO A 256 0.37 -12.63 4.21
C PRO A 256 0.61 -12.37 5.70
N LEU A 257 1.44 -13.18 6.35
CA LEU A 257 1.75 -13.02 7.78
C LEU A 257 2.41 -11.66 8.10
N ALA A 258 3.34 -11.21 7.23
CA ALA A 258 3.96 -9.91 7.38
C ALA A 258 2.96 -8.76 7.13
N VAL A 259 2.05 -8.91 6.16
CA VAL A 259 0.98 -7.93 5.89
C VAL A 259 0.03 -7.82 7.08
N GLU A 260 -0.40 -8.93 7.67
CA GLU A 260 -1.22 -8.94 8.90
C GLU A 260 -0.50 -8.23 10.05
N GLY A 261 0.79 -8.51 10.24
CA GLY A 261 1.63 -7.83 11.23
C GLY A 261 1.70 -6.31 11.02
N GLN A 262 1.81 -5.86 9.77
CA GLN A 262 1.80 -4.43 9.42
C GLN A 262 0.43 -3.78 9.71
N ILE A 263 -0.68 -4.44 9.37
CA ILE A 263 -2.03 -3.96 9.66
C ILE A 263 -2.23 -3.80 11.16
N ILE A 264 -1.87 -4.81 11.96
CA ILE A 264 -2.01 -4.79 13.42
C ILE A 264 -1.15 -3.68 14.03
N GLY A 265 0.12 -3.57 13.62
CA GLY A 265 1.04 -2.55 14.11
C GLY A 265 0.61 -1.12 13.76
N SER A 266 0.07 -0.93 12.56
CA SER A 266 -0.50 0.36 12.12
C SER A 266 -1.75 0.74 12.91
N CYS A 267 -2.62 -0.24 13.20
CA CYS A 267 -3.76 -0.03 14.11
C CYS A 267 -3.28 0.45 15.49
N HIS A 268 -2.27 -0.20 16.06
CA HIS A 268 -1.69 0.17 17.35
C HIS A 268 -1.22 1.63 17.33
N MET A 269 -0.42 2.03 16.33
CA MET A 269 0.04 3.42 16.20
C MET A 269 -1.12 4.41 16.10
N GLY A 270 -2.12 4.12 15.27
CA GLY A 270 -3.27 5.00 15.10
C GLY A 270 -4.16 5.08 16.34
N MET A 271 -4.31 3.99 17.10
CA MET A 271 -5.03 3.99 18.37
C MET A 271 -4.33 4.85 19.42
N GLY A 272 -3.00 4.75 19.55
CA GLY A 272 -2.22 5.63 20.40
C GLY A 272 -2.37 7.10 20.00
N GLN A 273 -2.27 7.38 18.71
CA GLN A 273 -2.41 8.74 18.18
C GLN A 273 -3.81 9.33 18.41
N VAL A 274 -4.86 8.53 18.36
CA VAL A 274 -6.22 9.03 18.59
C VAL A 274 -6.55 9.21 20.07
N LEU A 275 -5.97 8.42 20.98
CA LEU A 275 -6.36 8.41 22.39
C LEU A 275 -5.38 9.09 23.34
N SER A 276 -4.06 8.99 23.12
CA SER A 276 -3.09 9.32 24.18
C SER A 276 -1.85 10.09 23.74
N GLU A 277 -1.37 9.89 22.51
CA GLU A 277 -0.09 10.45 22.09
C GLU A 277 -0.19 11.93 21.71
N GLU A 278 0.57 12.76 22.38
CA GLU A 278 0.63 14.20 22.13
C GLU A 278 1.99 14.78 22.50
N MET A 279 2.59 15.56 21.61
CA MET A 279 3.72 16.41 21.92
C MET A 279 3.24 17.73 22.53
N ARG A 280 3.52 17.96 23.80
CA ARG A 280 3.12 19.18 24.53
C ARG A 280 4.30 20.15 24.64
N TYR A 281 4.11 21.36 24.18
CA TYR A 281 5.13 22.41 24.19
C TYR A 281 4.80 23.48 25.23
N GLY A 282 5.84 23.89 25.99
CA GLY A 282 5.76 25.03 26.87
C GLY A 282 5.75 26.37 26.11
N ARG A 283 5.51 27.46 26.83
CA ARG A 283 5.43 28.81 26.22
C ARG A 283 6.71 29.25 25.51
N THR A 284 7.85 28.69 25.87
CA THR A 284 9.17 28.98 25.25
C THR A 284 9.56 27.96 24.18
N GLY A 285 8.66 27.05 23.79
CA GLY A 285 8.88 26.07 22.75
C GLY A 285 9.59 24.79 23.19
N HIS A 286 9.95 24.64 24.50
CA HIS A 286 10.51 23.37 24.97
C HIS A 286 9.44 22.29 25.09
N LEU A 287 9.80 21.05 24.79
CA LEU A 287 8.92 19.87 24.90
C LEU A 287 8.71 19.55 26.40
N LEU A 288 7.46 19.44 26.83
CA LEU A 288 7.09 19.20 28.25
C LEU A 288 7.08 17.70 28.60
N ASN A 289 6.94 16.83 27.61
CA ASN A 289 6.85 15.39 27.77
C ASN A 289 7.84 14.67 26.83
N PRO A 290 9.17 14.80 27.09
CA PRO A 290 10.21 14.35 26.15
C PRO A 290 10.53 12.85 26.25
N ASP A 291 9.88 12.11 27.11
CA ASP A 291 10.14 10.68 27.33
C ASP A 291 8.89 9.82 27.21
N LEU A 292 9.07 8.51 27.18
CA LEU A 292 7.99 7.54 27.00
C LEU A 292 7.06 7.40 28.20
N LEU A 293 7.46 7.91 29.38
CA LEU A 293 6.60 7.95 30.56
C LEU A 293 5.44 8.92 30.37
N ASP A 294 5.73 10.08 29.77
CA ASP A 294 4.79 11.19 29.64
C ASP A 294 4.19 11.30 28.23
N TYR A 295 4.85 10.77 27.18
CA TYR A 295 4.32 10.77 25.80
C TYR A 295 3.14 9.82 25.61
N LYS A 296 3.07 8.73 26.36
CA LYS A 296 1.93 7.80 26.42
C LYS A 296 1.69 6.98 25.15
N ILE A 297 2.75 6.35 24.62
CA ILE A 297 2.56 5.28 23.64
C ILE A 297 1.70 4.18 24.28
N MET A 298 0.68 3.73 23.55
CA MET A 298 -0.20 2.66 23.98
C MET A 298 0.59 1.38 24.28
N SER A 299 0.35 0.78 25.43
CA SER A 299 1.01 -0.46 25.83
C SER A 299 0.30 -1.69 25.25
N VAL A 300 0.98 -2.84 25.29
CA VAL A 300 0.40 -4.12 24.85
C VAL A 300 -0.85 -4.51 25.65
N HIS A 301 -0.95 -4.06 26.90
CA HIS A 301 -2.12 -4.35 27.76
C HIS A 301 -3.38 -3.55 27.37
N GLU A 302 -3.18 -2.42 26.69
CA GLU A 302 -4.27 -1.56 26.20
C GLU A 302 -4.71 -1.93 24.80
N MET A 303 -3.90 -2.73 24.10
CA MET A 303 -4.18 -3.15 22.73
C MET A 303 -5.41 -4.06 22.67
N PRO A 304 -6.47 -3.68 21.95
CA PRO A 304 -7.63 -4.55 21.76
C PRO A 304 -7.33 -5.67 20.77
N GLU A 305 -8.28 -6.60 20.64
CA GLU A 305 -8.25 -7.53 19.51
C GLU A 305 -8.40 -6.75 18.18
N VAL A 306 -7.46 -6.94 17.29
CA VAL A 306 -7.52 -6.46 15.89
C VAL A 306 -7.67 -7.64 14.97
N VAL A 307 -8.68 -7.60 14.11
CA VAL A 307 -8.91 -8.59 13.04
C VAL A 307 -8.34 -8.02 11.75
N PRO A 308 -7.15 -8.41 11.31
CA PRO A 308 -6.61 -8.00 10.03
C PRO A 308 -7.37 -8.70 8.89
N ILE A 309 -7.69 -7.97 7.84
CA ILE A 309 -8.40 -8.47 6.66
C ILE A 309 -7.62 -8.04 5.43
N ILE A 310 -7.03 -9.01 4.75
CA ILE A 310 -6.28 -8.76 3.51
C ILE A 310 -7.26 -8.73 2.34
N VAL A 311 -7.19 -7.66 1.55
CA VAL A 311 -7.88 -7.51 0.28
C VAL A 311 -6.85 -7.43 -0.84
N GLU A 312 -7.08 -8.18 -1.92
CA GLU A 312 -6.14 -8.31 -3.04
C GLU A 312 -6.77 -7.81 -4.34
N SER A 313 -6.48 -6.58 -4.74
CA SER A 313 -6.96 -5.99 -6.00
C SER A 313 -6.04 -6.27 -7.20
N ASN A 314 -4.88 -6.87 -6.99
CA ASN A 314 -3.87 -7.23 -8.00
C ASN A 314 -3.50 -6.06 -8.92
N ASP A 315 -2.64 -5.17 -8.43
CA ASP A 315 -2.24 -3.97 -9.16
C ASP A 315 -1.32 -4.31 -10.35
N PRO A 316 -1.63 -3.87 -11.58
CA PRO A 316 -0.83 -4.20 -12.76
C PRO A 316 0.58 -3.59 -12.76
N GLU A 317 0.83 -2.53 -11.99
CA GLU A 317 2.15 -1.90 -11.86
C GLU A 317 2.97 -2.50 -10.70
N GLY A 318 2.31 -3.24 -9.80
CA GLY A 318 2.93 -3.82 -8.63
C GLY A 318 3.70 -5.11 -8.91
N PRO A 319 4.76 -5.42 -8.15
CA PRO A 319 5.48 -6.69 -8.25
C PRO A 319 4.52 -7.84 -7.92
N PHE A 320 4.24 -8.68 -8.90
CA PHE A 320 3.21 -9.73 -8.80
C PHE A 320 1.83 -9.24 -8.34
N GLY A 321 1.52 -7.97 -8.59
CA GLY A 321 0.27 -7.35 -8.18
C GLY A 321 0.28 -6.66 -6.82
N ALA A 322 1.40 -6.65 -6.09
CA ALA A 322 1.50 -6.09 -4.74
C ALA A 322 1.49 -4.56 -4.73
N LYS A 323 0.88 -4.01 -3.68
CA LYS A 323 0.95 -2.60 -3.28
C LYS A 323 1.57 -2.47 -1.89
N GLU A 324 1.57 -1.27 -1.34
CA GLU A 324 2.06 -1.03 0.01
C GLU A 324 1.14 -1.63 1.09
N ALA A 325 1.70 -1.87 2.27
CA ALA A 325 0.98 -2.27 3.49
C ALA A 325 1.60 -1.63 4.76
N GLY A 326 2.35 -0.55 4.62
CA GLY A 326 3.04 0.11 5.72
C GLY A 326 2.23 1.24 6.36
N GLU A 327 2.10 2.37 5.67
CA GLU A 327 1.48 3.59 6.23
C GLU A 327 -0.02 3.70 5.94
N GLY A 328 -0.51 3.11 4.83
CA GLY A 328 -1.93 3.12 4.47
C GLY A 328 -2.84 2.51 5.54
N PRO A 329 -2.47 1.41 6.19
CA PRO A 329 -3.24 0.81 7.26
C PRO A 329 -3.40 1.66 8.53
N LEU A 330 -2.58 2.70 8.73
CA LEU A 330 -2.69 3.58 9.89
C LEU A 330 -3.90 4.52 9.80
N LEU A 331 -4.21 5.01 8.60
CA LEU A 331 -5.11 6.14 8.39
C LEU A 331 -6.56 5.90 8.87
N PRO A 332 -7.20 4.74 8.58
CA PRO A 332 -8.64 4.59 8.84
C PRO A 332 -9.00 4.45 10.30
N ILE A 333 -8.10 3.99 11.18
CA ILE A 333 -8.45 3.72 12.58
C ILE A 333 -8.78 5.00 13.34
N LEU A 334 -8.13 6.13 13.03
CA LEU A 334 -8.38 7.40 13.69
C LEU A 334 -9.85 7.84 13.50
N PRO A 335 -10.36 8.01 12.24
CA PRO A 335 -11.74 8.37 12.04
C PRO A 335 -12.73 7.27 12.48
N ALA A 336 -12.35 5.99 12.41
CA ALA A 336 -13.21 4.91 12.90
C ALA A 336 -13.49 5.06 14.40
N VAL A 337 -12.46 5.28 15.22
CA VAL A 337 -12.60 5.49 16.68
C VAL A 337 -13.41 6.76 16.99
N VAL A 338 -13.11 7.88 16.32
CA VAL A 338 -13.84 9.15 16.53
C VAL A 338 -15.32 9.02 16.15
N ASN A 339 -15.64 8.30 15.07
CA ASN A 339 -17.00 8.04 14.68
C ASN A 339 -17.72 7.07 15.64
N ALA A 340 -16.98 6.08 16.19
CA ALA A 340 -17.51 5.18 17.21
C ALA A 340 -17.86 5.91 18.52
N ILE A 341 -17.02 6.86 18.96
CA ILE A 341 -17.30 7.72 20.12
C ILE A 341 -18.59 8.54 19.87
N TYR A 342 -18.76 9.06 18.64
CA TYR A 342 -20.00 9.75 18.30
C TYR A 342 -21.23 8.84 18.34
N ASP A 343 -21.10 7.60 17.84
CA ASP A 343 -22.19 6.61 17.91
C ASP A 343 -22.52 6.23 19.37
N ALA A 344 -21.50 6.18 20.25
CA ALA A 344 -21.65 5.82 21.66
C ALA A 344 -22.41 6.89 22.49
N ILE A 345 -22.05 8.18 22.34
CA ILE A 345 -22.50 9.25 23.23
C ILE A 345 -22.94 10.54 22.53
N GLY A 346 -22.93 10.57 21.20
CA GLY A 346 -23.34 11.72 20.39
C GLY A 346 -22.48 12.97 20.54
N VAL A 347 -21.20 12.82 20.92
CA VAL A 347 -20.25 13.95 21.03
C VAL A 347 -19.29 13.94 19.85
N ARG A 348 -19.27 15.01 19.04
CA ARG A 348 -18.33 15.15 17.92
C ARG A 348 -16.95 15.59 18.37
N ILE A 349 -15.94 14.91 17.86
CA ILE A 349 -14.52 15.16 18.09
C ILE A 349 -13.92 15.71 16.81
N ASN A 350 -13.15 16.78 16.93
CA ASN A 350 -12.45 17.46 15.83
C ASN A 350 -11.00 17.83 16.17
N GLU A 351 -10.51 17.37 17.32
CA GLU A 351 -9.13 17.53 17.79
C GLU A 351 -8.65 16.24 18.43
N LEU A 352 -7.42 15.86 18.16
CA LEU A 352 -6.74 14.69 18.71
C LEU A 352 -5.58 15.13 19.62
N PRO A 353 -5.20 14.30 20.58
CA PRO A 353 -5.83 13.06 21.02
C PRO A 353 -7.15 13.31 21.76
N VAL A 354 -8.00 12.26 21.79
CA VAL A 354 -9.23 12.24 22.60
C VAL A 354 -8.89 11.83 24.03
N SER A 355 -8.13 12.67 24.74
CA SER A 355 -7.80 12.41 26.14
C SER A 355 -9.05 12.49 27.02
N PRO A 356 -9.09 11.76 28.15
CA PRO A 356 -10.25 11.73 29.04
C PRO A 356 -10.73 13.13 29.47
N ASP A 357 -9.82 14.01 29.85
CA ASP A 357 -10.11 15.39 30.24
C ASP A 357 -10.76 16.22 29.09
N ARG A 358 -10.26 16.06 27.88
CA ARG A 358 -10.83 16.72 26.68
C ARG A 358 -12.22 16.20 26.36
N LEU A 359 -12.41 14.88 26.40
CA LEU A 359 -13.70 14.28 26.13
C LEU A 359 -14.71 14.63 27.21
N HIS A 360 -14.35 14.52 28.50
CA HIS A 360 -15.17 14.90 29.63
C HIS A 360 -15.64 16.36 29.52
N SER A 361 -14.72 17.30 29.25
CA SER A 361 -15.07 18.71 29.03
C SER A 361 -16.09 18.92 27.92
N ARG A 362 -16.03 18.13 26.84
CA ARG A 362 -17.00 18.19 25.73
C ARG A 362 -18.35 17.59 26.10
N ILE A 363 -18.36 16.50 26.90
CA ILE A 363 -19.55 15.88 27.46
C ILE A 363 -20.26 16.88 28.37
N GLU A 364 -19.58 17.48 29.33
CA GLU A 364 -20.16 18.51 30.21
C GLU A 364 -20.74 19.69 29.45
N LYS A 365 -20.05 20.15 28.40
CA LYS A 365 -20.54 21.24 27.55
C LYS A 365 -21.84 20.84 26.84
N LYS A 366 -21.96 19.59 26.40
CA LYS A 366 -23.19 19.05 25.81
C LYS A 366 -24.30 18.95 26.84
N CYS A 367 -24.03 18.41 28.03
CA CYS A 367 -24.99 18.32 29.13
C CYS A 367 -25.54 19.69 29.52
N ARG A 368 -24.68 20.69 29.72
CA ARG A 368 -25.10 22.10 30.02
C ARG A 368 -25.98 22.66 28.90
N LYS A 369 -25.66 22.40 27.63
CA LYS A 369 -26.48 22.87 26.49
C LYS A 369 -27.85 22.22 26.48
N MET A 370 -27.95 20.95 26.86
CA MET A 370 -29.19 20.18 26.89
C MET A 370 -29.94 20.29 28.23
N LYS A 371 -29.38 20.94 29.24
CA LYS A 371 -29.88 21.03 30.62
C LYS A 371 -30.08 19.67 31.26
N ILE A 372 -29.08 18.80 31.12
CA ILE A 372 -29.00 17.46 31.68
C ILE A 372 -27.97 17.52 32.81
N ASP A 373 -28.35 17.02 33.99
CA ASP A 373 -27.47 17.06 35.19
C ASP A 373 -26.54 15.85 35.22
N ASP A 374 -27.03 14.67 34.84
CA ASP A 374 -26.24 13.42 34.81
C ASP A 374 -25.83 13.12 33.37
N PRO A 375 -24.52 12.97 33.07
CA PRO A 375 -24.04 12.56 31.76
C PRO A 375 -24.61 11.22 31.26
N MET A 376 -25.03 10.34 32.16
CA MET A 376 -25.68 9.07 31.81
C MET A 376 -27.08 9.25 31.24
N ASP A 377 -27.73 10.37 31.46
CA ASP A 377 -29.05 10.72 30.93
C ASP A 377 -28.98 11.34 29.50
N LEU A 378 -27.79 11.44 28.92
CA LEU A 378 -27.65 11.92 27.54
C LEU A 378 -28.41 10.99 26.60
N PRO A 379 -29.22 11.54 25.68
CA PRO A 379 -29.96 10.73 24.71
C PRO A 379 -28.98 10.05 23.73
N ASN A 380 -29.34 8.86 23.32
CA ASN A 380 -28.66 8.21 22.21
C ASN A 380 -28.62 9.14 20.99
N PRO A 381 -27.51 9.19 20.27
CA PRO A 381 -27.41 10.05 19.10
C PRO A 381 -28.47 9.69 18.06
N THR A 382 -29.33 10.63 17.75
CA THR A 382 -30.26 10.54 16.63
C THR A 382 -29.59 11.15 15.40
N PHE A 383 -29.63 10.44 14.30
CA PHE A 383 -29.17 10.97 13.02
C PHE A 383 -30.37 11.24 12.13
N GLU A 384 -30.64 12.49 11.95
CA GLU A 384 -31.44 12.92 10.82
C GLU A 384 -30.47 13.35 9.71
N PRO A 385 -30.47 12.68 8.55
CA PRO A 385 -29.61 13.11 7.45
C PRO A 385 -30.00 14.55 7.09
N THR A 386 -29.00 15.40 6.96
CA THR A 386 -29.26 16.75 6.47
C THR A 386 -29.85 16.69 5.04
N PRO A 387 -30.63 17.66 4.62
CA PRO A 387 -31.15 17.70 3.24
C PRO A 387 -30.08 17.58 2.17
N LEU A 388 -28.86 18.04 2.48
CA LEU A 388 -27.70 17.86 1.60
C LEU A 388 -27.24 16.40 1.55
N GLN A 389 -27.19 15.70 2.69
CA GLN A 389 -26.81 14.29 2.76
C GLN A 389 -27.83 13.41 2.07
N GLU A 390 -29.13 13.67 2.24
CA GLU A 390 -30.19 12.97 1.49
C GLU A 390 -30.07 13.19 -0.02
N LYS A 391 -29.76 14.43 -0.43
CA LYS A 391 -29.56 14.77 -1.84
C LYS A 391 -28.32 14.10 -2.42
N LEU A 392 -27.24 14.00 -1.65
CA LEU A 392 -26.01 13.34 -2.06
C LEU A 392 -26.18 11.81 -2.11
N SER A 393 -26.91 11.23 -1.16
CA SER A 393 -27.24 9.79 -1.18
C SER A 393 -28.07 9.44 -2.41
N LYS A 394 -29.16 10.17 -2.66
CA LYS A 394 -29.97 9.97 -3.87
C LYS A 394 -29.17 10.15 -5.17
N ARG A 395 -28.25 11.13 -5.22
CA ARG A 395 -27.35 11.31 -6.36
C ARG A 395 -26.33 10.17 -6.50
N ALA A 396 -25.83 9.65 -5.39
CA ALA A 396 -24.91 8.52 -5.42
C ALA A 396 -25.60 7.27 -5.96
N ASP A 397 -26.84 7.00 -5.51
CA ASP A 397 -27.64 5.88 -5.99
C ASP A 397 -28.00 6.04 -7.49
N GLU A 398 -28.43 7.22 -7.91
CA GLU A 398 -28.74 7.52 -9.32
C GLU A 398 -27.48 7.51 -10.21
N HIS A 399 -26.32 7.95 -9.68
CA HIS A 399 -25.03 7.91 -10.40
C HIS A 399 -24.50 6.48 -10.51
N THR A 400 -24.60 5.69 -9.46
CA THR A 400 -24.11 4.30 -9.46
C THR A 400 -24.85 3.46 -10.51
N GLU A 401 -26.15 3.63 -10.66
CA GLU A 401 -26.96 2.87 -11.62
C GLU A 401 -26.75 3.35 -13.08
N ARG A 402 -26.68 4.66 -13.29
CA ARG A 402 -26.43 5.25 -14.61
C ARG A 402 -24.98 5.14 -15.07
N ASP A 403 -24.01 5.27 -14.14
CA ASP A 403 -22.61 5.18 -14.47
C ASP A 403 -22.15 3.73 -14.60
N LEU A 404 -22.69 2.78 -13.85
CA LEU A 404 -22.53 1.34 -14.14
C LEU A 404 -23.07 0.96 -15.51
N GLN A 405 -24.23 1.46 -15.92
CA GLN A 405 -24.76 1.21 -17.27
C GLN A 405 -23.97 1.96 -18.35
N ARG A 406 -23.49 3.17 -18.07
CA ARG A 406 -22.69 3.98 -19.01
C ARG A 406 -21.25 3.51 -19.07
N ASP A 407 -20.69 3.01 -17.98
CA ASP A 407 -19.35 2.46 -17.92
C ASP A 407 -19.32 1.03 -18.45
N LEU A 408 -20.34 0.22 -18.25
CA LEU A 408 -20.52 -1.05 -18.97
C LEU A 408 -20.67 -0.87 -20.48
N LEU A 409 -21.21 0.26 -20.93
CA LEU A 409 -21.32 0.60 -22.37
C LEU A 409 -20.09 1.34 -22.89
N LYS A 410 -19.42 2.14 -22.06
CA LYS A 410 -18.14 2.78 -22.38
C LYS A 410 -16.96 1.84 -22.22
N ASP A 411 -17.00 0.91 -21.29
CA ASP A 411 -15.94 -0.07 -21.09
C ASP A 411 -15.75 -0.95 -22.34
N ARG A 412 -16.80 -1.32 -23.04
CA ARG A 412 -16.65 -1.96 -24.35
C ARG A 412 -16.03 -1.06 -25.42
N SER A 413 -16.19 0.27 -25.34
CA SER A 413 -15.63 1.20 -26.33
C SER A 413 -14.35 1.89 -25.86
N ALA A 414 -14.11 2.07 -24.56
CA ALA A 414 -12.86 2.56 -24.00
C ALA A 414 -11.81 1.47 -23.84
N TYR A 415 -12.22 0.23 -23.58
CA TYR A 415 -11.39 -0.96 -23.79
C TYR A 415 -11.03 -1.16 -25.27
N VAL A 416 -11.86 -0.68 -26.18
CA VAL A 416 -11.66 -0.75 -27.64
C VAL A 416 -10.93 0.48 -28.18
N ASN A 417 -10.97 1.66 -27.53
CA ASN A 417 -10.43 2.91 -28.11
C ASN A 417 -9.41 3.62 -27.25
N GLY A 418 -8.97 3.07 -26.14
CA GLY A 418 -8.21 3.92 -25.32
C GLY A 418 -7.00 3.39 -24.65
N VAL A 419 -6.77 3.87 -23.52
CA VAL A 419 -5.57 3.77 -22.70
C VAL A 419 -5.24 2.33 -22.26
N LEU A 420 -6.12 1.38 -22.50
CA LEU A 420 -5.88 -0.07 -22.42
C LEU A 420 -5.63 -0.69 -23.79
N PHE A 421 -5.32 0.15 -24.78
CA PHE A 421 -4.80 -0.30 -26.04
C PHE A 421 -3.54 -1.10 -25.83
N GLY A 422 -3.62 -2.37 -26.15
CA GLY A 422 -2.52 -3.29 -26.11
C GLY A 422 -2.56 -4.33 -24.99
N PHE A 423 -3.55 -4.32 -24.09
CA PHE A 423 -3.76 -5.44 -23.18
C PHE A 423 -4.69 -6.47 -23.84
N ASP A 424 -4.11 -7.49 -24.43
CA ASP A 424 -4.82 -8.70 -24.84
C ASP A 424 -4.65 -9.73 -23.71
N PRO A 425 -5.73 -10.13 -23.01
CA PRO A 425 -5.63 -11.11 -21.93
C PRO A 425 -5.12 -12.48 -22.40
N ASP A 426 -5.16 -12.74 -23.71
CA ASP A 426 -4.69 -13.98 -24.31
C ASP A 426 -3.23 -13.92 -24.80
N LEU A 427 -2.59 -12.72 -24.74
CA LEU A 427 -1.18 -12.55 -25.10
C LEU A 427 -0.28 -12.43 -23.85
N PRO A 428 0.91 -13.02 -23.87
CA PRO A 428 1.91 -12.87 -22.80
C PRO A 428 2.32 -11.41 -22.62
N LEU A 429 2.47 -10.97 -21.38
CA LEU A 429 2.79 -9.58 -20.99
C LEU A 429 4.01 -8.97 -21.71
N HIS A 430 4.96 -9.80 -22.14
CA HIS A 430 6.15 -9.33 -22.87
C HIS A 430 5.89 -9.00 -24.33
N GLU A 431 4.86 -9.56 -24.94
CA GLU A 431 4.45 -9.23 -26.31
C GLU A 431 3.57 -8.00 -26.40
N GLN A 432 2.98 -7.59 -25.26
CA GLN A 432 2.13 -6.40 -25.17
C GLN A 432 2.93 -5.11 -25.00
N SER A 433 4.23 -5.20 -24.69
CA SER A 433 5.06 -4.05 -24.28
C SER A 433 5.50 -3.13 -25.44
N GLU A 434 5.51 -3.61 -26.69
CA GLU A 434 5.97 -2.79 -27.83
C GLU A 434 4.90 -1.82 -28.34
N GLY A 435 3.63 -2.24 -28.41
CA GLY A 435 2.52 -1.35 -28.79
C GLY A 435 2.23 -0.25 -27.77
N TRP A 436 2.55 -0.49 -26.50
CA TRP A 436 2.34 0.46 -25.42
C TRP A 436 3.37 1.60 -25.44
N ARG A 437 4.58 1.37 -25.90
CA ARG A 437 5.64 2.37 -26.01
C ARG A 437 5.36 3.42 -27.09
N GLU A 438 4.70 3.06 -28.19
CA GLU A 438 4.40 3.97 -29.27
C GLU A 438 3.18 4.88 -29.00
N SER A 439 2.21 4.42 -28.18
CA SER A 439 0.97 5.17 -27.94
C SER A 439 1.03 6.16 -26.76
N VAL A 440 2.06 6.12 -25.92
CA VAL A 440 2.17 6.92 -24.69
C VAL A 440 3.37 7.88 -24.69
N THR A 441 4.17 7.88 -25.73
CA THR A 441 5.23 8.88 -25.86
C THR A 441 4.59 10.20 -26.31
N PRO A 442 4.54 11.25 -25.44
CA PRO A 442 3.99 12.53 -25.86
C PRO A 442 4.80 13.08 -27.04
N THR A 443 4.12 13.58 -28.04
CA THR A 443 4.78 14.22 -29.16
C THR A 443 5.52 15.48 -28.70
N PRO A 444 6.56 15.92 -29.40
CA PRO A 444 7.23 17.20 -29.10
C PRO A 444 6.26 18.40 -29.04
N GLU A 445 5.10 18.31 -29.69
CA GLU A 445 4.04 19.32 -29.67
C GLU A 445 3.24 19.26 -28.38
N ASP A 446 2.95 18.06 -27.83
CA ASP A 446 2.29 17.89 -26.54
C ASP A 446 3.16 18.46 -25.39
N LEU A 447 4.46 18.17 -25.41
CA LEU A 447 5.43 18.70 -24.44
C LEU A 447 5.61 20.23 -24.55
N ALA A 448 5.51 20.79 -25.75
CA ALA A 448 5.58 22.24 -25.96
C ALA A 448 4.30 22.95 -25.48
N ASP A 449 3.15 22.34 -25.56
CA ASP A 449 1.88 22.92 -25.07
C ASP A 449 1.79 22.83 -23.54
N ASP A 450 2.27 21.77 -22.92
CA ASP A 450 2.33 21.63 -21.46
C ASP A 450 3.35 22.61 -20.84
N SER A 451 4.47 22.84 -21.48
CA SER A 451 5.44 23.86 -21.01
C SER A 451 4.86 25.29 -21.09
N LYS A 452 4.05 25.59 -22.10
CA LYS A 452 3.34 26.88 -22.24
C LYS A 452 2.22 27.04 -21.22
N ARG A 453 1.51 25.94 -20.86
CA ARG A 453 0.48 25.92 -19.80
C ARG A 453 1.11 26.11 -18.42
N ALA A 454 2.24 25.45 -18.15
CA ALA A 454 3.00 25.63 -16.91
C ALA A 454 3.51 27.07 -16.78
N ALA A 455 4.08 27.67 -17.84
CA ALA A 455 4.58 29.07 -17.83
C ALA A 455 3.46 30.09 -17.60
N ARG A 456 2.22 29.84 -18.07
CA ARG A 456 1.07 30.71 -17.79
C ARG A 456 0.53 30.57 -16.36
N ALA A 457 0.74 29.43 -15.71
CA ALA A 457 0.31 29.19 -14.32
C ALA A 457 1.25 29.85 -13.28
N TRP A 458 2.48 30.23 -13.66
CA TRP A 458 3.45 30.91 -12.79
C TRP A 458 3.32 32.44 -12.79
N ASN A 459 2.53 33.01 -13.69
CA ASN A 459 2.36 34.46 -13.82
C ASN A 459 1.00 34.98 -13.31
N HIS A 460 0.30 34.19 -12.53
CA HIS A 460 -0.92 34.53 -11.77
C HIS A 460 -0.82 33.87 -10.39
#